data_7133182ae9abefdcd61dc728a3e5809c
#
_entry.id   7133182ae9abefdcd61dc728a3e5809c
#
_cell.length_a   1.000
_cell.length_b   1.000
_cell.length_c   1.000
_cell.angle_alpha   90.00
_cell.angle_beta   90.00
_cell.angle_gamma   90.00
#
_symmetry.space_group_name_H-M   'P 1'
#
loop_
_entity.id
_entity.type
_entity.pdbx_description
1 polymer ?
#
loop_
_entity_poly.entity_id
_entity_poly.type
_entity_poly.pdbx_seq_one_letter_code
_entity_poly.pdbx_strand_id
1 'polypeptide(L)'
;RGMAVSVVHIGDWLLERQLDEPAARLLQKNLEEKGLNFLLQKQTAELVRGESGRVCALKFKDGESIPADLVVMAVGIRPNTALAESAGLQCNRGLVVNDTMQTYDPRIYAVGECVSHRGIAYGLVAPLFEQAKVAANHLAEHGVARYQGSMTSTKLKVTGIDLFSAGNFMGDSSTESLVFSDAAAGTYKKLVIKDNKLVGACIYGDTIDGTWYFDMLREGTDIAQFRKTILFGQHHLGDSGHGPAERVAALPDSAEICGCNGVCKGTIVAAIRDLKLFTLDEVKAHTKASASCGSCTGLVEAVLAHTVGGNYSAAPSKKPLCKCTEHSRDEVIAAIKDQGLKSMDAVFEALEWSTPDGCPSCRPALNYYLLARWPAEYKDDAQSRFINERAHGNIQKDGSFSVVPRMWGGLTNPKELRAIA
;
A
#
# COMPACT_ATOMS: atom_id res chain seq x y z
N ARG A 1 -3.55 -0.28 -19.81
CA ARG A 1 -4.14 -1.56 -20.24
C ARG A 1 -5.26 -1.35 -21.27
N GLY A 2 -5.08 -0.38 -22.18
CA GLY A 2 -6.02 -0.11 -23.28
C GLY A 2 -7.30 0.62 -22.92
N MET A 3 -7.52 0.98 -21.65
CA MET A 3 -8.66 1.81 -21.24
C MET A 3 -8.25 3.28 -21.14
N ALA A 4 -9.12 4.18 -21.62
CA ALA A 4 -9.02 5.60 -21.30
C ALA A 4 -9.48 5.82 -19.86
N VAL A 5 -8.61 6.33 -19.02
CA VAL A 5 -8.88 6.52 -17.58
C VAL A 5 -8.88 7.99 -17.25
N SER A 6 -10.00 8.49 -16.71
CA SER A 6 -10.12 9.83 -16.15
C SER A 6 -10.31 9.75 -14.64
N VAL A 7 -9.49 10.48 -13.91
CA VAL A 7 -9.59 10.63 -12.45
C VAL A 7 -10.31 11.96 -12.16
N VAL A 8 -11.48 11.87 -11.54
CA VAL A 8 -12.26 13.05 -11.12
C VAL A 8 -11.95 13.32 -9.65
N HIS A 9 -11.51 14.52 -9.35
CA HIS A 9 -11.14 14.93 -8.00
C HIS A 9 -11.72 16.32 -7.66
N ILE A 10 -12.21 16.43 -6.44
CA ILE A 10 -12.84 17.67 -5.96
C ILE A 10 -11.82 18.72 -5.52
N GLY A 11 -10.64 18.31 -5.11
CA GLY A 11 -9.58 19.18 -4.60
C GLY A 11 -8.78 19.88 -5.71
N ASP A 12 -7.90 20.77 -5.31
CA ASP A 12 -7.07 21.59 -6.20
C ASP A 12 -5.87 20.80 -6.76
N TRP A 13 -5.42 19.76 -6.05
CA TRP A 13 -4.34 18.87 -6.46
C TRP A 13 -4.55 17.45 -5.93
N LEU A 14 -3.78 16.50 -6.45
CA LEU A 14 -3.89 15.09 -6.08
C LEU A 14 -3.29 14.84 -4.71
N LEU A 15 -3.95 13.94 -3.93
CA LEU A 15 -3.45 13.48 -2.64
C LEU A 15 -3.18 14.63 -1.65
N GLU A 16 -4.06 15.62 -1.57
CA GLU A 16 -3.91 16.81 -0.71
C GLU A 16 -3.70 16.51 0.78
N ARG A 17 -4.03 15.29 1.21
CA ARG A 17 -3.79 14.81 2.57
C ARG A 17 -2.42 14.16 2.76
N GLN A 18 -1.69 13.89 1.68
CA GLN A 18 -0.41 13.22 1.69
C GLN A 18 0.70 14.03 1.03
N LEU A 19 0.37 14.94 0.13
CA LEU A 19 1.33 15.76 -0.62
C LEU A 19 0.97 17.23 -0.52
N ASP A 20 1.98 18.06 -0.50
CA ASP A 20 1.80 19.48 -0.81
C ASP A 20 1.67 19.70 -2.32
N GLU A 21 1.26 20.89 -2.73
CA GLU A 21 0.99 21.19 -4.12
C GLU A 21 2.18 20.91 -5.06
N PRO A 22 3.43 21.32 -4.75
CA PRO A 22 4.56 21.05 -5.63
C PRO A 22 4.79 19.56 -5.88
N ALA A 23 4.76 18.73 -4.85
CA ALA A 23 4.92 17.29 -4.96
C ALA A 23 3.74 16.65 -5.74
N ALA A 24 2.52 17.12 -5.49
CA ALA A 24 1.33 16.66 -6.18
C ALA A 24 1.35 16.98 -7.68
N ARG A 25 1.86 18.15 -8.07
CA ARG A 25 2.04 18.53 -9.49
C ARG A 25 3.05 17.66 -10.21
N LEU A 26 4.14 17.26 -9.55
CA LEU A 26 5.09 16.29 -10.10
C LEU A 26 4.43 14.92 -10.30
N LEU A 27 3.65 14.47 -9.32
CA LEU A 27 2.88 13.24 -9.44
C LEU A 27 1.90 13.28 -10.61
N GLN A 28 1.11 14.36 -10.69
CA GLN A 28 0.11 14.54 -11.75
C GLN A 28 0.76 14.48 -13.12
N LYS A 29 1.82 15.26 -13.35
CA LYS A 29 2.55 15.28 -14.62
C LYS A 29 3.05 13.88 -15.00
N ASN A 30 3.66 13.16 -14.08
CA ASN A 30 4.16 11.81 -14.35
C ASN A 30 3.04 10.83 -14.70
N LEU A 31 1.88 10.95 -14.06
CA LEU A 31 0.73 10.10 -14.35
C LEU A 31 0.05 10.47 -15.67
N GLU A 32 0.02 11.75 -16.04
CA GLU A 32 -0.46 12.23 -17.35
C GLU A 32 0.43 11.71 -18.50
N GLU A 33 1.75 11.73 -18.33
CA GLU A 33 2.70 11.12 -19.28
C GLU A 33 2.46 9.61 -19.46
N LYS A 34 1.87 8.94 -18.46
CA LYS A 34 1.45 7.53 -18.53
C LYS A 34 0.05 7.33 -19.09
N GLY A 35 -0.61 8.40 -19.53
CA GLY A 35 -1.90 8.37 -20.21
C GLY A 35 -3.12 8.45 -19.30
N LEU A 36 -2.96 8.88 -18.03
CA LEU A 36 -4.12 9.21 -17.19
C LEU A 36 -4.57 10.65 -17.46
N ASN A 37 -5.87 10.87 -17.40
CA ASN A 37 -6.47 12.21 -17.49
C ASN A 37 -6.99 12.63 -16.11
N PHE A 38 -6.80 13.89 -15.72
CA PHE A 38 -7.23 14.41 -14.43
C PHE A 38 -8.21 15.57 -14.61
N LEU A 39 -9.33 15.47 -13.92
CA LEU A 39 -10.37 16.50 -13.83
C LEU A 39 -10.42 16.99 -12.38
N LEU A 40 -9.64 18.01 -12.08
CA LEU A 40 -9.56 18.61 -10.75
C LEU A 40 -10.70 19.63 -10.56
N GLN A 41 -11.03 19.93 -9.30
CA GLN A 41 -12.10 20.86 -8.89
C GLN A 41 -13.47 20.47 -9.46
N LYS A 42 -13.67 19.19 -9.81
CA LYS A 42 -14.93 18.69 -10.37
C LYS A 42 -15.74 17.94 -9.33
N GLN A 43 -16.99 18.34 -9.16
CA GLN A 43 -17.95 17.66 -8.30
C GLN A 43 -18.93 16.85 -9.12
N THR A 44 -18.95 15.56 -8.93
CA THR A 44 -19.94 14.66 -9.54
C THR A 44 -21.33 15.00 -9.02
N ALA A 45 -22.28 15.22 -9.92
CA ALA A 45 -23.68 15.41 -9.62
C ALA A 45 -24.49 14.14 -9.83
N GLU A 46 -24.23 13.42 -10.94
CA GLU A 46 -25.07 12.30 -11.37
C GLU A 46 -24.26 11.29 -12.18
N LEU A 47 -24.63 9.99 -12.06
CA LEU A 47 -24.25 8.93 -12.97
C LEU A 47 -25.39 8.74 -13.96
N VAL A 48 -25.15 9.10 -15.22
CA VAL A 48 -26.17 9.01 -16.26
C VAL A 48 -26.30 7.56 -16.72
N ARG A 49 -27.52 7.06 -16.75
CA ARG A 49 -27.84 5.71 -17.20
C ARG A 49 -28.23 5.74 -18.69
N GLY A 50 -27.61 4.88 -19.47
CA GLY A 50 -27.96 4.68 -20.88
C GLY A 50 -29.17 3.75 -21.07
N GLU A 51 -29.60 3.57 -22.30
CA GLU A 51 -30.75 2.71 -22.67
C GLU A 51 -30.60 1.26 -22.21
N SER A 52 -29.36 0.75 -22.17
CA SER A 52 -29.05 -0.61 -21.69
C SER A 52 -29.14 -0.76 -20.15
N GLY A 53 -29.45 0.33 -19.43
CA GLY A 53 -29.43 0.37 -17.97
C GLY A 53 -28.06 0.47 -17.33
N ARG A 54 -26.97 0.51 -18.11
CA ARG A 54 -25.59 0.72 -17.64
C ARG A 54 -25.25 2.21 -17.59
N VAL A 55 -24.20 2.56 -16.85
CA VAL A 55 -23.66 3.91 -16.87
C VAL A 55 -23.16 4.23 -18.29
N CYS A 56 -23.45 5.44 -18.76
CA CYS A 56 -22.95 5.93 -20.06
C CYS A 56 -22.25 7.30 -19.95
N ALA A 57 -22.48 8.05 -18.88
CA ALA A 57 -21.80 9.31 -18.62
C ALA A 57 -21.76 9.66 -17.15
N LEU A 58 -20.83 10.55 -16.81
CA LEU A 58 -20.68 11.19 -15.52
C LEU A 58 -20.98 12.70 -15.70
N LYS A 59 -21.97 13.23 -14.99
CA LYS A 59 -22.36 14.64 -15.03
C LYS A 59 -21.85 15.37 -13.79
N PHE A 60 -21.32 16.56 -13.99
CA PHE A 60 -20.79 17.41 -12.93
C PHE A 60 -21.79 18.51 -12.51
N LYS A 61 -21.56 19.10 -11.33
CA LYS A 61 -22.43 20.18 -10.80
C LYS A 61 -22.36 21.47 -11.62
N ASP A 62 -21.26 21.70 -12.32
CA ASP A 62 -21.09 22.83 -13.25
C ASP A 62 -21.81 22.66 -14.59
N GLY A 63 -22.47 21.53 -14.79
CA GLY A 63 -23.22 21.20 -16.00
C GLY A 63 -22.43 20.46 -17.08
N GLU A 64 -21.10 20.35 -16.96
CA GLU A 64 -20.30 19.55 -17.87
C GLU A 64 -20.55 18.03 -17.66
N SER A 65 -20.22 17.25 -18.66
CA SER A 65 -20.30 15.78 -18.58
C SER A 65 -19.20 15.09 -19.40
N ILE A 66 -18.82 13.89 -18.96
CA ILE A 66 -17.89 13.04 -19.71
C ILE A 66 -18.52 11.66 -19.93
N PRO A 67 -18.24 11.00 -21.07
CA PRO A 67 -18.67 9.63 -21.30
C PRO A 67 -17.94 8.69 -20.33
N ALA A 68 -18.63 7.63 -19.88
CA ALA A 68 -18.06 6.64 -19.00
C ALA A 68 -18.77 5.29 -19.14
N ASP A 69 -18.02 4.23 -19.46
CA ASP A 69 -18.52 2.86 -19.50
C ASP A 69 -18.40 2.16 -18.15
N LEU A 70 -17.49 2.62 -17.31
CA LEU A 70 -17.24 2.14 -15.95
C LEU A 70 -16.92 3.30 -15.03
N VAL A 71 -17.55 3.35 -13.88
CA VAL A 71 -17.24 4.33 -12.82
C VAL A 71 -16.84 3.60 -11.55
N VAL A 72 -15.68 3.96 -11.01
CA VAL A 72 -15.18 3.47 -9.72
C VAL A 72 -15.25 4.59 -8.69
N MET A 73 -16.01 4.39 -7.63
CA MET A 73 -16.09 5.34 -6.51
C MET A 73 -14.97 5.05 -5.51
N ALA A 74 -14.00 5.97 -5.43
CA ALA A 74 -12.88 5.92 -4.49
C ALA A 74 -12.84 7.20 -3.65
N VAL A 75 -13.96 7.52 -2.99
CA VAL A 75 -14.23 8.81 -2.33
C VAL A 75 -13.87 8.83 -0.84
N GLY A 76 -13.02 7.91 -0.40
CA GLY A 76 -12.63 7.75 0.99
C GLY A 76 -13.61 6.90 1.80
N ILE A 77 -13.39 6.89 3.10
CA ILE A 77 -14.16 6.09 4.06
C ILE A 77 -14.84 7.00 5.08
N ARG A 78 -15.90 6.49 5.67
CA ARG A 78 -16.55 7.08 6.84
C ARG A 78 -16.67 6.01 7.92
N PRO A 79 -16.40 6.36 9.19
CA PRO A 79 -16.66 5.48 10.30
C PRO A 79 -18.13 4.98 10.28
N ASN A 80 -18.33 3.68 10.46
CA ASN A 80 -19.66 3.13 10.63
C ASN A 80 -20.08 3.25 12.10
N THR A 81 -20.93 4.21 12.40
CA THR A 81 -21.40 4.55 13.76
C THR A 81 -22.82 4.10 14.04
N ALA A 82 -23.51 3.52 13.08
CA ALA A 82 -24.95 3.21 13.17
C ALA A 82 -25.34 2.38 14.42
N LEU A 83 -24.55 1.36 14.78
CA LEU A 83 -24.78 0.57 15.97
C LEU A 83 -24.58 1.38 17.26
N ALA A 84 -23.53 2.20 17.30
CA ALA A 84 -23.25 3.04 18.46
C ALA A 84 -24.33 4.12 18.66
N GLU A 85 -24.78 4.74 17.58
CA GLU A 85 -25.87 5.73 17.59
C GLU A 85 -27.18 5.10 18.04
N SER A 86 -27.51 3.89 17.56
CA SER A 86 -28.72 3.17 18.00
C SER A 86 -28.68 2.77 19.47
N ALA A 87 -27.48 2.58 20.03
CA ALA A 87 -27.27 2.34 21.45
C ALA A 87 -27.20 3.65 22.29
N GLY A 88 -27.42 4.81 21.67
CA GLY A 88 -27.39 6.11 22.32
C GLY A 88 -25.98 6.63 22.65
N LEU A 89 -24.92 6.05 22.08
CA LEU A 89 -23.56 6.49 22.32
C LEU A 89 -23.21 7.76 21.53
N GLN A 90 -22.37 8.59 22.09
CA GLN A 90 -21.95 9.83 21.46
C GLN A 90 -21.05 9.57 20.26
N CYS A 91 -21.43 10.08 19.09
CA CYS A 91 -20.67 9.98 17.85
C CYS A 91 -20.36 11.39 17.29
N ASN A 92 -19.13 11.59 16.87
CA ASN A 92 -18.69 12.78 16.13
C ASN A 92 -17.62 12.36 15.13
N ARG A 93 -17.98 12.18 13.87
CA ARG A 93 -17.15 11.56 12.81
C ARG A 93 -16.58 10.18 13.20
N GLY A 94 -17.14 9.54 14.21
CA GLY A 94 -16.72 8.28 14.81
C GLY A 94 -17.24 8.24 16.23
N LEU A 95 -17.22 7.05 16.84
CA LEU A 95 -17.61 6.85 18.22
C LEU A 95 -16.61 7.54 19.16
N VAL A 96 -17.07 8.47 19.98
CA VAL A 96 -16.21 9.28 20.85
C VAL A 96 -15.70 8.42 22.01
N VAL A 97 -14.39 8.42 22.18
CA VAL A 97 -13.69 7.73 23.28
C VAL A 97 -12.70 8.65 23.98
N ASN A 98 -12.43 8.31 25.25
CA ASN A 98 -11.39 8.95 26.05
C ASN A 98 -10.00 8.32 25.81
N ASP A 99 -9.00 8.75 26.58
CA ASP A 99 -7.61 8.28 26.44
C ASP A 99 -7.40 6.81 26.87
N THR A 100 -8.41 6.14 27.44
CA THR A 100 -8.39 4.70 27.73
C THR A 100 -9.22 3.88 26.75
N MET A 101 -9.68 4.51 25.68
CA MET A 101 -10.58 3.90 24.68
C MET A 101 -11.98 3.56 25.21
N GLN A 102 -12.39 4.12 26.35
CA GLN A 102 -13.75 4.02 26.84
C GLN A 102 -14.65 5.08 26.20
N THR A 103 -15.91 4.73 25.97
CA THR A 103 -16.97 5.70 25.70
C THR A 103 -17.40 6.40 27.00
N TYR A 104 -18.41 7.25 26.92
CA TYR A 104 -18.98 7.81 28.16
C TYR A 104 -19.71 6.75 29.01
N ASP A 105 -20.15 5.61 28.43
CA ASP A 105 -20.53 4.44 29.20
C ASP A 105 -19.28 3.64 29.55
N PRO A 106 -18.90 3.55 30.87
CA PRO A 106 -17.65 2.92 31.27
C PRO A 106 -17.56 1.43 31.00
N ARG A 107 -18.66 0.78 30.60
CA ARG A 107 -18.69 -0.64 30.25
C ARG A 107 -18.42 -0.87 28.76
N ILE A 108 -18.38 0.21 27.94
CA ILE A 108 -18.22 0.11 26.50
C ILE A 108 -16.90 0.73 26.07
N TYR A 109 -16.10 -0.07 25.39
CA TYR A 109 -14.84 0.33 24.77
C TYR A 109 -14.98 0.28 23.26
N ALA A 110 -14.22 1.13 22.58
CA ALA A 110 -14.13 1.07 21.13
C ALA A 110 -12.71 1.32 20.65
N VAL A 111 -12.30 0.57 19.63
CA VAL A 111 -11.01 0.71 18.95
C VAL A 111 -11.23 0.55 17.45
N GLY A 112 -10.35 1.07 16.63
CA GLY A 112 -10.42 0.88 15.19
C GLY A 112 -10.91 2.10 14.43
N GLU A 113 -11.23 1.91 13.15
CA GLU A 113 -11.64 3.00 12.24
C GLU A 113 -12.99 3.63 12.60
N CYS A 114 -13.79 2.98 13.43
CA CYS A 114 -15.06 3.52 13.91
C CYS A 114 -14.89 4.58 15.01
N VAL A 115 -13.67 4.77 15.53
CA VAL A 115 -13.41 5.60 16.71
C VAL A 115 -13.04 7.03 16.34
N SER A 116 -13.52 7.99 17.14
CA SER A 116 -13.06 9.38 17.17
C SER A 116 -12.41 9.67 18.53
N HIS A 117 -11.09 9.78 18.55
CA HIS A 117 -10.34 10.14 19.73
C HIS A 117 -9.83 11.58 19.61
N ARG A 118 -10.19 12.44 20.56
CA ARG A 118 -9.87 13.88 20.52
C ARG A 118 -10.23 14.56 19.18
N GLY A 119 -11.33 14.12 18.55
CA GLY A 119 -11.81 14.64 17.26
C GLY A 119 -11.12 14.06 16.02
N ILE A 120 -10.19 13.12 16.18
CA ILE A 120 -9.44 12.49 15.08
C ILE A 120 -9.92 11.04 14.92
N ALA A 121 -10.31 10.69 13.68
CA ALA A 121 -10.55 9.31 13.27
C ALA A 121 -9.38 8.84 12.36
N TYR A 122 -8.80 7.69 12.69
CA TYR A 122 -7.66 7.14 11.97
C TYR A 122 -8.10 6.06 10.99
N GLY A 123 -7.66 6.16 9.74
CA GLY A 123 -7.89 5.15 8.69
C GLY A 123 -6.63 4.33 8.35
N LEU A 124 -5.64 4.30 9.24
CA LEU A 124 -4.40 3.54 9.07
C LEU A 124 -4.29 2.48 10.19
N VAL A 125 -3.69 1.34 9.88
CA VAL A 125 -3.66 0.18 10.77
C VAL A 125 -2.83 0.42 12.04
N ALA A 126 -1.68 1.09 11.95
CA ALA A 126 -0.79 1.29 13.10
C ALA A 126 -1.46 1.98 14.30
N PRO A 127 -2.16 3.13 14.13
CA PRO A 127 -2.92 3.75 15.20
C PRO A 127 -3.94 2.82 15.87
N LEU A 128 -4.58 1.93 15.09
CA LEU A 128 -5.61 1.03 15.59
C LEU A 128 -5.02 -0.03 16.54
N PHE A 129 -3.81 -0.51 16.26
CA PHE A 129 -3.09 -1.41 17.16
C PHE A 129 -2.64 -0.70 18.45
N GLU A 130 -2.24 0.57 18.37
CA GLU A 130 -1.92 1.36 19.55
C GLU A 130 -3.16 1.56 20.43
N GLN A 131 -4.30 1.89 19.85
CA GLN A 131 -5.59 1.96 20.54
C GLN A 131 -5.95 0.63 21.20
N ALA A 132 -5.80 -0.48 20.49
CA ALA A 132 -6.12 -1.81 20.99
C ALA A 132 -5.24 -2.20 22.19
N LYS A 133 -3.94 -1.86 22.17
CA LYS A 133 -3.02 -2.10 23.29
C LYS A 133 -3.45 -1.31 24.53
N VAL A 134 -3.84 -0.04 24.37
CA VAL A 134 -4.32 0.80 25.47
C VAL A 134 -5.63 0.26 26.03
N ALA A 135 -6.59 -0.09 25.18
CA ALA A 135 -7.85 -0.68 25.61
C ALA A 135 -7.65 -2.00 26.38
N ALA A 136 -6.80 -2.89 25.84
CA ALA A 136 -6.49 -4.17 26.49
C ALA A 136 -5.81 -3.97 27.85
N ASN A 137 -4.87 -3.03 27.95
CA ASN A 137 -4.19 -2.68 29.19
C ASN A 137 -5.16 -2.18 30.26
N HIS A 138 -6.12 -1.34 29.85
CA HIS A 138 -7.12 -0.80 30.77
C HIS A 138 -8.18 -1.86 31.17
N LEU A 139 -8.64 -2.67 30.23
CA LEU A 139 -9.60 -3.77 30.48
C LEU A 139 -9.03 -4.84 31.42
N ALA A 140 -7.72 -5.11 31.30
CA ALA A 140 -7.03 -6.07 32.16
C ALA A 140 -6.64 -5.49 33.53
N GLU A 141 -6.97 -4.22 33.81
CA GLU A 141 -6.52 -3.49 35.01
C GLU A 141 -5.00 -3.55 35.20
N HIS A 142 -4.26 -3.59 34.09
CA HIS A 142 -2.83 -3.78 34.03
C HIS A 142 -2.10 -2.54 33.49
N GLY A 143 -1.65 -1.68 34.39
CA GLY A 143 -0.88 -0.50 34.06
C GLY A 143 -1.71 0.76 33.78
N VAL A 144 -1.00 1.82 33.39
CA VAL A 144 -1.52 3.20 33.30
C VAL A 144 -1.49 3.78 31.87
N ALA A 145 -1.42 2.91 30.87
CA ALA A 145 -1.34 3.33 29.46
C ALA A 145 -2.50 4.27 29.09
N ARG A 146 -2.15 5.32 28.33
CA ARG A 146 -3.10 6.30 27.79
C ARG A 146 -2.76 6.54 26.34
N TYR A 147 -3.79 6.55 25.50
CA TYR A 147 -3.65 6.92 24.10
C TYR A 147 -3.64 8.44 23.95
N GLN A 148 -2.54 8.97 23.44
CA GLN A 148 -2.38 10.42 23.25
C GLN A 148 -2.61 10.85 21.79
N GLY A 149 -2.99 9.93 20.93
CA GLY A 149 -2.99 10.06 19.49
C GLY A 149 -1.76 9.39 18.88
N SER A 150 -1.81 9.18 17.57
CA SER A 150 -0.70 8.57 16.83
C SER A 150 -0.14 9.58 15.83
N MET A 151 1.17 9.70 15.80
CA MET A 151 1.85 10.33 14.67
C MET A 151 1.85 9.33 13.52
N THR A 152 1.33 9.75 12.38
CA THR A 152 1.22 8.87 11.20
C THR A 152 2.19 9.30 10.12
N SER A 153 2.69 8.31 9.39
CA SER A 153 3.36 8.52 8.11
C SER A 153 2.62 7.80 7.01
N THR A 154 2.67 8.35 5.83
CA THR A 154 2.15 7.72 4.62
C THR A 154 3.30 7.39 3.71
N LYS A 155 3.46 6.13 3.36
CA LYS A 155 4.39 5.67 2.32
C LYS A 155 3.57 5.00 1.24
N LEU A 156 3.56 5.57 0.04
CA LEU A 156 2.80 5.07 -1.10
C LEU A 156 3.74 4.78 -2.25
N LYS A 157 3.38 3.76 -3.02
CA LYS A 157 3.99 3.47 -4.31
C LYS A 157 2.89 3.52 -5.38
N VAL A 158 2.91 4.60 -6.15
CA VAL A 158 1.91 4.84 -7.20
C VAL A 158 2.57 4.62 -8.56
N THR A 159 2.24 3.51 -9.22
CA THR A 159 2.70 3.20 -10.59
C THR A 159 4.23 3.36 -10.76
N GLY A 160 5.02 2.89 -9.79
CA GLY A 160 6.48 2.97 -9.81
C GLY A 160 7.05 4.28 -9.23
N ILE A 161 6.22 5.16 -8.69
CA ILE A 161 6.64 6.39 -8.02
C ILE A 161 6.52 6.19 -6.52
N ASP A 162 7.59 6.47 -5.80
CA ASP A 162 7.62 6.40 -4.34
C ASP A 162 7.27 7.76 -3.74
N LEU A 163 6.37 7.76 -2.75
CA LEU A 163 5.91 8.93 -2.01
C LEU A 163 6.03 8.67 -0.52
N PHE A 164 6.42 9.70 0.22
CA PHE A 164 6.44 9.67 1.67
C PHE A 164 5.97 11.01 2.24
N SER A 165 5.13 10.96 3.27
CA SER A 165 4.80 12.13 4.06
C SER A 165 4.55 11.78 5.52
N ALA A 166 4.85 12.71 6.41
CA ALA A 166 4.66 12.52 7.86
C ALA A 166 4.46 13.87 8.55
N GLY A 167 3.73 13.85 9.66
CA GLY A 167 3.52 15.01 10.52
C GLY A 167 2.83 16.19 9.82
N ASN A 168 3.15 17.41 10.28
CA ASN A 168 2.66 18.66 9.65
C ASN A 168 3.52 19.03 8.43
N PHE A 169 3.43 18.24 7.37
CA PHE A 169 4.20 18.47 6.14
C PHE A 169 3.77 19.70 5.35
N MET A 170 2.57 20.21 5.57
CA MET A 170 2.12 21.48 4.96
C MET A 170 2.85 22.67 5.57
N GLY A 171 3.10 22.62 6.86
CA GLY A 171 3.61 23.74 7.62
C GLY A 171 2.54 24.81 7.88
N ASP A 172 2.92 25.84 8.61
CA ASP A 172 2.10 27.02 8.90
C ASP A 172 3.00 28.25 9.14
N SER A 173 2.42 29.38 9.50
CA SER A 173 3.14 30.64 9.75
C SER A 173 4.15 30.58 10.90
N SER A 174 4.08 29.55 11.76
CA SER A 174 5.01 29.33 12.88
C SER A 174 6.13 28.35 12.55
N THR A 175 6.18 27.85 11.33
CA THR A 175 7.14 26.83 10.89
C THR A 175 8.04 27.37 9.79
N GLU A 176 9.21 26.75 9.66
CA GLU A 176 10.18 26.99 8.58
C GLU A 176 10.24 25.76 7.68
N SER A 177 10.50 25.97 6.39
CA SER A 177 10.61 24.86 5.43
C SER A 177 11.99 24.84 4.75
N LEU A 178 12.59 23.65 4.70
CA LEU A 178 13.71 23.37 3.82
C LEU A 178 13.19 22.60 2.62
N VAL A 179 13.51 23.07 1.40
CA VAL A 179 12.99 22.46 0.17
C VAL A 179 14.13 22.16 -0.79
N PHE A 180 14.14 20.95 -1.31
CA PHE A 180 14.92 20.54 -2.47
C PHE A 180 13.94 20.10 -3.56
N SER A 181 14.15 20.62 -4.78
CA SER A 181 13.30 20.27 -5.91
C SER A 181 14.14 20.14 -7.18
N ASP A 182 14.08 18.97 -7.79
CA ASP A 182 14.61 18.69 -9.11
C ASP A 182 13.49 18.08 -9.97
N ALA A 183 12.80 18.94 -10.71
CA ALA A 183 11.68 18.52 -11.54
C ALA A 183 12.13 17.65 -12.74
N ALA A 184 13.37 17.79 -13.20
CA ALA A 184 13.92 17.02 -14.31
C ALA A 184 14.24 15.58 -13.87
N ALA A 185 14.81 15.42 -12.68
CA ALA A 185 15.05 14.11 -12.06
C ALA A 185 13.80 13.52 -11.40
N GLY A 186 12.70 14.27 -11.32
CA GLY A 186 11.48 13.84 -10.66
C GLY A 186 11.67 13.63 -9.16
N THR A 187 12.38 14.55 -8.49
CA THR A 187 12.65 14.45 -7.05
C THR A 187 12.20 15.74 -6.34
N TYR A 188 11.47 15.56 -5.25
CA TYR A 188 11.08 16.66 -4.37
C TYR A 188 11.20 16.21 -2.91
N LYS A 189 11.76 17.08 -2.07
CA LYS A 189 11.90 16.85 -0.65
C LYS A 189 11.65 18.15 0.11
N LYS A 190 10.67 18.13 1.01
CA LYS A 190 10.37 19.24 1.91
C LYS A 190 10.41 18.76 3.35
N LEU A 191 11.12 19.46 4.18
CA LEU A 191 11.20 19.27 5.62
C LEU A 191 10.64 20.51 6.32
N VAL A 192 9.71 20.32 7.21
CA VAL A 192 9.07 21.38 7.99
C VAL A 192 9.64 21.36 9.40
N ILE A 193 10.13 22.51 9.86
CA ILE A 193 10.90 22.66 11.10
C ILE A 193 10.22 23.67 12.00
N LYS A 194 10.20 23.38 13.30
CA LYS A 194 9.79 24.29 14.37
C LYS A 194 10.70 24.08 15.57
N ASP A 195 11.22 25.16 16.15
CA ASP A 195 12.08 25.13 17.34
C ASP A 195 13.23 24.12 17.23
N ASN A 196 13.95 24.13 16.09
CA ASN A 196 15.01 23.18 15.75
C ASN A 196 14.59 21.70 15.78
N LYS A 197 13.31 21.40 15.64
CA LYS A 197 12.80 20.03 15.54
C LYS A 197 12.06 19.85 14.23
N LEU A 198 12.18 18.65 13.67
CA LEU A 198 11.38 18.27 12.51
C LEU A 198 9.93 18.07 12.97
N VAL A 199 8.98 18.74 12.31
CA VAL A 199 7.54 18.62 12.59
C VAL A 199 6.75 18.08 11.39
N GLY A 200 7.36 18.03 10.21
CA GLY A 200 6.76 17.46 9.01
C GLY A 200 7.78 17.14 7.94
N ALA A 201 7.44 16.19 7.09
CA ALA A 201 8.23 15.82 5.90
C ALA A 201 7.30 15.43 4.74
N CYS A 202 7.62 15.89 3.53
CA CYS A 202 6.96 15.50 2.28
C CYS A 202 8.03 15.20 1.23
N ILE A 203 8.00 13.98 0.69
CA ILE A 203 9.04 13.48 -0.22
C ILE A 203 8.37 12.80 -1.41
N TYR A 204 8.86 13.11 -2.60
CA TYR A 204 8.46 12.51 -3.86
C TYR A 204 9.69 12.02 -4.63
N GLY A 205 9.62 10.80 -5.15
CA GLY A 205 10.67 10.15 -5.92
C GLY A 205 11.66 9.39 -5.03
N ASP A 206 12.70 10.03 -4.53
CA ASP A 206 13.65 9.39 -3.59
C ASP A 206 13.15 9.50 -2.15
N THR A 207 12.51 8.43 -1.67
CA THR A 207 11.93 8.35 -0.31
C THR A 207 12.80 7.59 0.69
N ILE A 208 14.06 7.37 0.38
CA ILE A 208 14.94 6.47 1.14
C ILE A 208 15.13 6.91 2.59
N ASP A 209 15.21 8.22 2.83
CA ASP A 209 15.37 8.80 4.16
C ASP A 209 14.04 8.98 4.91
N GLY A 210 12.91 8.61 4.30
CA GLY A 210 11.58 8.85 4.88
C GLY A 210 11.41 8.28 6.29
N THR A 211 11.86 7.05 6.52
CA THR A 211 11.79 6.40 7.84
C THR A 211 12.65 7.14 8.86
N TRP A 212 13.86 7.54 8.49
CA TRP A 212 14.77 8.30 9.38
C TRP A 212 14.17 9.66 9.76
N TYR A 213 13.56 10.38 8.83
CA TYR A 213 12.85 11.62 9.16
C TYR A 213 11.66 11.35 10.09
N PHE A 214 10.94 10.23 9.89
CA PHE A 214 9.82 9.88 10.75
C PHE A 214 10.24 9.55 12.17
N ASP A 215 11.37 8.86 12.35
CA ASP A 215 11.93 8.58 13.68
C ASP A 215 12.31 9.89 14.38
N MET A 216 12.98 10.82 13.70
CA MET A 216 13.28 12.14 14.25
C MET A 216 12.04 12.95 14.63
N LEU A 217 10.99 12.89 13.79
CA LEU A 217 9.69 13.49 14.08
C LEU A 217 9.10 12.93 15.37
N ARG A 218 9.08 11.61 15.50
CA ARG A 218 8.50 10.89 16.64
C ARG A 218 9.27 11.12 17.94
N GLU A 219 10.59 11.17 17.85
CA GLU A 219 11.48 11.38 19.00
C GLU A 219 11.63 12.84 19.38
N GLY A 220 11.23 13.76 18.50
CA GLY A 220 11.41 15.19 18.69
C GLY A 220 12.88 15.60 18.75
N THR A 221 13.73 14.97 17.93
CA THR A 221 15.17 15.15 17.88
C THR A 221 15.54 16.60 17.56
N ASP A 222 16.46 17.20 18.35
CA ASP A 222 17.04 18.51 18.03
C ASP A 222 17.99 18.39 16.84
N ILE A 223 17.71 19.13 15.77
CA ILE A 223 18.48 19.10 14.53
C ILE A 223 19.48 20.24 14.39
N ALA A 224 19.66 21.09 15.38
CA ALA A 224 20.49 22.31 15.31
C ALA A 224 21.90 22.04 14.76
N GLN A 225 22.52 20.94 15.16
CA GLN A 225 23.90 20.60 14.76
C GLN A 225 24.02 20.20 13.28
N PHE A 226 22.99 19.57 12.70
CA PHE A 226 23.00 19.06 11.32
C PHE A 226 21.93 19.67 10.42
N ARG A 227 21.31 20.78 10.87
CA ARG A 227 20.28 21.49 10.11
C ARG A 227 20.69 21.81 8.66
N LYS A 228 21.97 22.16 8.44
CA LYS A 228 22.50 22.53 7.12
C LYS A 228 22.55 21.35 6.15
N THR A 229 22.65 20.15 6.64
CA THR A 229 22.84 18.93 5.84
C THR A 229 21.67 17.96 5.90
N ILE A 230 20.71 18.17 6.82
CA ILE A 230 19.57 17.29 7.01
C ILE A 230 18.78 16.99 5.72
N LEU A 231 18.67 17.99 4.84
CA LEU A 231 17.95 17.85 3.57
C LEU A 231 18.57 16.83 2.62
N PHE A 232 19.90 16.63 2.74
CA PHE A 232 20.64 15.68 1.91
C PHE A 232 20.57 14.23 2.44
N GLY A 233 19.89 14.03 3.57
CA GLY A 233 19.65 12.71 4.14
C GLY A 233 20.68 12.26 5.15
N GLN A 234 20.46 11.09 5.71
CA GLN A 234 21.25 10.51 6.78
C GLN A 234 22.74 10.36 6.42
N HIS A 235 23.05 10.15 5.13
CA HIS A 235 24.44 9.96 4.66
C HIS A 235 25.34 11.16 4.84
N HIS A 236 24.77 12.36 4.85
CA HIS A 236 25.54 13.60 4.97
C HIS A 236 25.77 14.03 6.43
N LEU A 237 25.36 13.20 7.41
CA LEU A 237 25.55 13.49 8.84
C LEU A 237 26.82 12.90 9.42
N GLY A 238 27.59 12.16 8.67
CA GLY A 238 28.86 11.59 9.06
C GLY A 238 29.68 11.13 7.86
N ASP A 239 30.98 11.08 7.99
CA ASP A 239 31.95 10.61 7.00
C ASP A 239 31.90 9.09 6.79
N SER A 240 30.71 8.51 6.87
CA SER A 240 30.49 7.09 6.68
C SER A 240 30.02 6.85 5.25
N GLY A 241 30.96 6.41 4.40
CA GLY A 241 30.76 5.86 3.05
C GLY A 241 29.43 5.14 2.86
N HIS A 242 28.85 5.26 2.02
CA HIS A 242 28.60 5.19 0.61
C HIS A 242 27.65 4.08 0.13
N GLY A 243 27.26 3.04 0.89
CA GLY A 243 26.43 1.95 0.40
C GLY A 243 25.21 1.61 1.27
N PRO A 244 24.16 0.97 0.70
CA PRO A 244 23.01 0.48 1.48
C PRO A 244 23.40 -0.45 2.63
N ALA A 245 24.47 -1.24 2.47
CA ALA A 245 24.96 -2.17 3.48
C ALA A 245 25.59 -1.46 4.70
N GLU A 246 26.29 -0.35 4.48
CA GLU A 246 26.92 0.44 5.55
C GLU A 246 25.89 1.22 6.36
N ARG A 247 24.81 1.66 5.71
CA ARG A 247 23.67 2.26 6.41
C ARG A 247 23.05 1.31 7.39
N VAL A 248 22.82 0.08 6.93
CA VAL A 248 22.22 -0.97 7.76
C VAL A 248 23.13 -1.32 8.91
N ALA A 249 24.47 -1.27 8.72
CA ALA A 249 25.43 -1.49 9.79
C ALA A 249 25.25 -0.49 10.95
N ALA A 250 25.01 0.77 10.61
CA ALA A 250 24.86 1.86 11.60
C ALA A 250 23.50 1.86 12.32
N LEU A 251 22.47 1.18 11.80
CA LEU A 251 21.18 1.09 12.47
C LEU A 251 21.28 0.25 13.74
N PRO A 252 20.65 0.66 14.86
CA PRO A 252 20.55 -0.19 16.04
C PRO A 252 19.67 -1.42 15.76
N ASP A 253 19.87 -2.50 16.49
CA ASP A 253 19.07 -3.74 16.30
C ASP A 253 17.58 -3.55 16.60
N SER A 254 17.23 -2.53 17.39
CA SER A 254 15.85 -2.13 17.65
C SER A 254 15.21 -1.32 16.51
N ALA A 255 15.98 -0.88 15.51
CA ALA A 255 15.43 -0.12 14.38
C ALA A 255 14.40 -0.92 13.60
N GLU A 256 13.21 -0.35 13.42
CA GLU A 256 12.14 -0.96 12.66
C GLU A 256 12.47 -0.95 11.16
N ILE A 257 12.58 -2.14 10.57
CA ILE A 257 12.82 -2.33 9.13
C ILE A 257 11.51 -2.49 8.37
N CYS A 258 10.54 -3.20 8.93
CA CYS A 258 9.25 -3.46 8.31
C CYS A 258 8.11 -2.98 9.19
N GLY A 259 7.61 -1.76 8.95
CA GLY A 259 6.57 -1.13 9.74
C GLY A 259 5.21 -1.85 9.67
N CYS A 260 4.82 -2.40 8.52
CA CYS A 260 3.55 -3.10 8.41
C CYS A 260 3.50 -4.45 9.14
N ASN A 261 4.65 -5.06 9.43
CA ASN A 261 4.75 -6.33 10.17
C ASN A 261 5.51 -6.19 11.50
N GLY A 262 5.92 -4.98 11.89
CA GLY A 262 6.60 -4.69 13.15
C GLY A 262 7.93 -5.41 13.30
N VAL A 263 8.71 -5.59 12.21
CA VAL A 263 9.95 -6.36 12.24
C VAL A 263 11.16 -5.44 12.31
N CYS A 264 11.95 -5.59 13.38
CA CYS A 264 13.17 -4.81 13.58
C CYS A 264 14.40 -5.49 12.97
N LYS A 265 15.50 -4.72 12.81
CA LYS A 265 16.78 -5.19 12.27
C LYS A 265 17.28 -6.42 13.00
N GLY A 266 17.31 -6.39 14.34
CA GLY A 266 17.80 -7.50 15.15
C GLY A 266 17.08 -8.81 14.89
N THR A 267 15.76 -8.78 14.70
CA THR A 267 14.96 -9.97 14.34
C THR A 267 15.39 -10.55 12.99
N ILE A 268 15.63 -9.68 12.00
CA ILE A 268 16.07 -10.11 10.67
C ILE A 268 17.48 -10.70 10.74
N VAL A 269 18.41 -10.00 11.41
CA VAL A 269 19.81 -10.46 11.58
C VAL A 269 19.89 -11.79 12.31
N ALA A 270 19.12 -11.96 13.40
CA ALA A 270 19.06 -13.22 14.13
C ALA A 270 18.55 -14.36 13.24
N ALA A 271 17.43 -14.15 12.54
CA ALA A 271 16.89 -15.17 11.61
C ALA A 271 17.89 -15.55 10.52
N ILE A 272 18.60 -14.59 9.93
CA ILE A 272 19.62 -14.84 8.90
C ILE A 272 20.74 -15.72 9.46
N ARG A 273 21.26 -15.41 10.65
CA ARG A 273 22.37 -16.14 11.28
C ARG A 273 22.00 -17.53 11.77
N ASP A 274 20.86 -17.63 12.47
CA ASP A 274 20.44 -18.87 13.13
C ASP A 274 19.93 -19.91 12.12
N LEU A 275 19.22 -19.44 11.08
CA LEU A 275 18.63 -20.29 10.06
C LEU A 275 19.47 -20.35 8.78
N LYS A 276 20.60 -19.62 8.72
CA LYS A 276 21.50 -19.54 7.55
C LYS A 276 20.75 -19.15 6.28
N LEU A 277 19.99 -18.06 6.35
CA LEU A 277 19.21 -17.58 5.21
C LEU A 277 20.11 -16.78 4.25
N PHE A 278 19.99 -17.04 2.95
CA PHE A 278 20.81 -16.42 1.91
C PHE A 278 20.00 -15.65 0.86
N THR A 279 18.67 -15.77 0.90
CA THR A 279 17.79 -15.12 -0.07
C THR A 279 16.73 -14.24 0.61
N LEU A 280 16.28 -13.23 -0.12
CA LEU A 280 15.20 -12.35 0.34
C LEU A 280 13.90 -13.12 0.62
N ASP A 281 13.58 -14.12 -0.21
CA ASP A 281 12.36 -14.91 -0.06
C ASP A 281 12.40 -15.78 1.20
N GLU A 282 13.54 -16.30 1.58
CA GLU A 282 13.73 -17.00 2.86
C GLU A 282 13.54 -16.04 4.04
N VAL A 283 14.14 -14.85 3.99
CA VAL A 283 13.96 -13.84 5.03
C VAL A 283 12.49 -13.43 5.18
N LYS A 284 11.78 -13.21 4.05
CA LYS A 284 10.33 -12.96 4.06
C LYS A 284 9.52 -14.08 4.68
N ALA A 285 9.85 -15.32 4.35
CA ALA A 285 9.14 -16.52 4.84
C ALA A 285 9.24 -16.63 6.37
N HIS A 286 10.44 -16.42 6.91
CA HIS A 286 10.72 -16.63 8.34
C HIS A 286 10.40 -15.41 9.21
N THR A 287 10.65 -14.19 8.73
CA THR A 287 10.49 -12.97 9.54
C THR A 287 9.22 -12.19 9.24
N LYS A 288 8.55 -12.45 8.11
CA LYS A 288 7.46 -11.66 7.53
C LYS A 288 7.88 -10.25 7.09
N ALA A 289 9.15 -9.87 7.23
CA ALA A 289 9.66 -8.61 6.69
C ALA A 289 9.47 -8.58 5.18
N SER A 290 8.95 -7.48 4.65
CA SER A 290 8.62 -7.29 3.22
C SER A 290 7.58 -8.27 2.63
N ALA A 291 6.84 -9.00 3.48
CA ALA A 291 5.83 -9.97 3.02
C ALA A 291 4.47 -9.33 2.68
N SER A 292 4.19 -8.11 3.15
CA SER A 292 2.89 -7.42 2.96
C SER A 292 2.98 -6.35 1.86
N CYS A 293 3.31 -5.11 2.18
CA CYS A 293 3.32 -4.00 1.22
C CYS A 293 4.57 -3.96 0.31
N GLY A 294 5.65 -4.65 0.69
CA GLY A 294 6.91 -4.69 -0.05
C GLY A 294 7.75 -3.40 0.00
N SER A 295 7.31 -2.36 0.69
CA SER A 295 8.00 -1.06 0.75
C SER A 295 9.40 -1.13 1.36
N CYS A 296 9.64 -2.08 2.27
CA CYS A 296 10.93 -2.28 2.92
C CYS A 296 11.85 -3.27 2.21
N THR A 297 11.49 -3.76 1.02
CA THR A 297 12.27 -4.78 0.29
C THR A 297 13.75 -4.42 0.17
N GLY A 298 14.07 -3.23 -0.33
CA GLY A 298 15.47 -2.79 -0.49
C GLY A 298 16.23 -2.69 0.83
N LEU A 299 15.54 -2.33 1.92
CA LEU A 299 16.16 -2.26 3.24
C LEU A 299 16.41 -3.66 3.82
N VAL A 300 15.48 -4.60 3.61
CA VAL A 300 15.67 -6.02 3.99
C VAL A 300 16.79 -6.66 3.20
N GLU A 301 16.90 -6.36 1.90
CA GLU A 301 18.03 -6.81 1.05
C GLU A 301 19.37 -6.26 1.55
N ALA A 302 19.41 -4.99 1.96
CA ALA A 302 20.62 -4.40 2.51
C ALA A 302 21.02 -5.05 3.86
N VAL A 303 20.04 -5.38 4.74
CA VAL A 303 20.30 -6.14 5.98
C VAL A 303 20.86 -7.51 5.66
N LEU A 304 20.28 -8.20 4.70
CA LEU A 304 20.72 -9.53 4.26
C LEU A 304 22.16 -9.46 3.70
N ALA A 305 22.41 -8.56 2.75
CA ALA A 305 23.73 -8.37 2.16
C ALA A 305 24.81 -8.04 3.19
N HIS A 306 24.50 -7.16 4.14
CA HIS A 306 25.41 -6.81 5.23
C HIS A 306 25.68 -7.98 6.18
N THR A 307 24.67 -8.78 6.49
CA THR A 307 24.77 -9.88 7.47
C THR A 307 25.49 -11.09 6.90
N VAL A 308 25.27 -11.40 5.62
CA VAL A 308 25.88 -12.57 4.93
C VAL A 308 27.25 -12.23 4.36
N GLY A 309 27.59 -10.94 4.19
CA GLY A 309 28.84 -10.51 3.55
C GLY A 309 28.82 -10.75 2.04
N GLY A 310 30.02 -10.80 1.41
CA GLY A 310 30.17 -10.89 -0.05
C GLY A 310 29.59 -12.15 -0.73
N ASN A 311 28.97 -13.05 0.01
CA ASN A 311 28.33 -14.26 -0.51
C ASN A 311 26.84 -14.08 -0.84
N TYR A 312 26.30 -12.87 -0.70
CA TYR A 312 24.92 -12.57 -1.07
C TYR A 312 24.79 -12.50 -2.58
N SER A 313 23.96 -13.36 -3.17
CA SER A 313 23.57 -13.26 -4.58
C SER A 313 22.36 -12.33 -4.70
N ALA A 314 22.60 -11.10 -5.13
CA ALA A 314 21.55 -10.14 -5.50
C ALA A 314 20.89 -10.46 -6.85
N ALA A 315 21.32 -11.53 -7.53
CA ALA A 315 20.61 -11.98 -8.71
C ALA A 315 19.22 -12.43 -8.27
N PRO A 316 18.13 -11.79 -8.73
CA PRO A 316 16.82 -12.34 -8.52
C PRO A 316 16.84 -13.74 -9.09
N SER A 317 16.61 -14.75 -8.26
CA SER A 317 16.41 -16.10 -8.78
C SER A 317 15.26 -15.96 -9.77
N LYS A 318 15.54 -16.23 -11.05
CA LYS A 318 14.56 -16.20 -12.12
C LYS A 318 13.41 -17.10 -11.69
N LYS A 319 12.35 -16.48 -11.17
CA LYS A 319 11.21 -17.23 -10.68
C LYS A 319 10.34 -17.57 -11.89
N PRO A 320 10.28 -18.85 -12.30
CA PRO A 320 9.41 -19.26 -13.40
C PRO A 320 7.97 -18.90 -13.10
N LEU A 321 7.17 -18.62 -14.14
CA LEU A 321 5.75 -18.33 -14.02
C LEU A 321 5.00 -19.47 -13.32
N CYS A 322 5.39 -20.70 -13.61
CA CYS A 322 4.88 -21.92 -12.99
C CYS A 322 5.88 -23.08 -13.18
N LYS A 323 5.51 -24.28 -12.75
CA LYS A 323 6.34 -25.51 -12.93
C LYS A 323 6.39 -26.00 -14.38
N CYS A 324 5.59 -25.46 -15.29
CA CYS A 324 5.49 -25.89 -16.68
C CYS A 324 6.46 -25.13 -17.60
N THR A 325 7.19 -24.16 -17.12
CA THR A 325 8.09 -23.32 -17.92
C THR A 325 9.25 -22.81 -17.08
N GLU A 326 10.38 -22.60 -17.71
CA GLU A 326 11.55 -21.92 -17.14
C GLU A 326 11.45 -20.38 -17.28
N HIS A 327 10.45 -19.88 -18.02
CA HIS A 327 10.29 -18.46 -18.28
C HIS A 327 9.63 -17.75 -17.09
N SER A 328 10.20 -16.59 -16.73
CA SER A 328 9.62 -15.69 -15.75
C SER A 328 8.37 -14.99 -16.32
N ARG A 329 7.58 -14.40 -15.43
CA ARG A 329 6.42 -13.60 -15.81
C ARG A 329 6.74 -12.53 -16.87
N ASP A 330 7.83 -11.81 -16.69
CA ASP A 330 8.17 -10.67 -17.54
C ASP A 330 8.65 -11.12 -18.92
N GLU A 331 9.37 -12.25 -18.98
CA GLU A 331 9.75 -12.88 -20.26
C GLU A 331 8.54 -13.38 -21.04
N VAL A 332 7.56 -13.99 -20.36
CA VAL A 332 6.32 -14.43 -21.00
C VAL A 332 5.52 -13.24 -21.56
N ILE A 333 5.39 -12.15 -20.79
CA ILE A 333 4.71 -10.95 -21.26
C ILE A 333 5.44 -10.30 -22.43
N ALA A 334 6.76 -10.26 -22.38
CA ALA A 334 7.59 -9.76 -23.49
C ALA A 334 7.40 -10.62 -24.75
N ALA A 335 7.47 -11.94 -24.65
CA ALA A 335 7.28 -12.84 -25.77
C ALA A 335 5.88 -12.71 -26.39
N ILE A 336 4.82 -12.63 -25.60
CA ILE A 336 3.45 -12.39 -26.08
C ILE A 336 3.38 -11.11 -26.93
N LYS A 337 4.07 -10.06 -26.49
CA LYS A 337 4.11 -8.78 -27.20
C LYS A 337 4.97 -8.84 -28.46
N ASP A 338 6.22 -9.27 -28.32
CA ASP A 338 7.26 -9.11 -29.33
C ASP A 338 7.10 -10.12 -30.48
N GLN A 339 6.58 -11.33 -30.17
CA GLN A 339 6.27 -12.36 -31.16
C GLN A 339 4.82 -12.35 -31.65
N GLY A 340 3.98 -11.43 -31.13
CA GLY A 340 2.59 -11.31 -31.54
C GLY A 340 1.71 -12.52 -31.22
N LEU A 341 1.99 -13.23 -30.09
CA LEU A 341 1.28 -14.44 -29.72
C LEU A 341 -0.15 -14.11 -29.27
N LYS A 342 -1.17 -14.69 -29.93
CA LYS A 342 -2.58 -14.32 -29.75
C LYS A 342 -3.45 -15.46 -29.19
N SER A 343 -2.86 -16.61 -28.82
CA SER A 343 -3.55 -17.73 -28.18
C SER A 343 -2.68 -18.36 -27.12
N MET A 344 -3.26 -19.12 -26.20
CA MET A 344 -2.50 -19.87 -25.20
C MET A 344 -1.63 -20.93 -25.86
N ASP A 345 -2.15 -21.62 -26.85
CA ASP A 345 -1.43 -22.67 -27.57
C ASP A 345 -0.19 -22.11 -28.27
N ALA A 346 -0.32 -20.93 -28.90
CA ALA A 346 0.82 -20.23 -29.48
C ALA A 346 1.88 -19.86 -28.43
N VAL A 347 1.50 -19.50 -27.22
CA VAL A 347 2.43 -19.24 -26.12
C VAL A 347 3.09 -20.51 -25.64
N PHE A 348 2.34 -21.61 -25.49
CA PHE A 348 2.87 -22.89 -25.07
C PHE A 348 3.89 -23.43 -26.06
N GLU A 349 3.60 -23.33 -27.37
CA GLU A 349 4.50 -23.77 -28.43
C GLU A 349 5.75 -22.88 -28.52
N ALA A 350 5.56 -21.55 -28.60
CA ALA A 350 6.67 -20.60 -28.78
C ALA A 350 7.67 -20.56 -27.62
N LEU A 351 7.21 -20.87 -26.42
CA LEU A 351 8.03 -20.85 -25.19
C LEU A 351 8.29 -22.27 -24.64
N GLU A 352 8.11 -23.28 -25.44
CA GLU A 352 8.44 -24.70 -25.13
C GLU A 352 7.90 -25.13 -23.76
N TRP A 353 6.59 -24.91 -23.53
CA TRP A 353 5.94 -25.33 -22.27
C TRP A 353 6.05 -26.83 -22.08
N SER A 354 6.45 -27.29 -20.91
CA SER A 354 6.59 -28.71 -20.61
C SER A 354 5.28 -29.50 -20.56
N THR A 355 4.14 -28.79 -20.47
CA THR A 355 2.80 -29.36 -20.50
C THR A 355 1.99 -28.72 -21.61
N PRO A 356 1.41 -29.48 -22.56
CA PRO A 356 0.71 -28.91 -23.74
C PRO A 356 -0.51 -28.07 -23.36
N ASP A 357 -1.15 -28.36 -22.25
CA ASP A 357 -2.37 -27.66 -21.80
C ASP A 357 -2.12 -26.66 -20.65
N GLY A 358 -0.86 -26.48 -20.23
CA GLY A 358 -0.53 -25.66 -19.07
C GLY A 358 -1.02 -26.23 -17.74
N CYS A 359 -1.12 -25.39 -16.71
CA CYS A 359 -1.54 -25.78 -15.38
C CYS A 359 -2.49 -24.74 -14.75
N PRO A 360 -3.12 -25.03 -13.59
CA PRO A 360 -4.00 -24.09 -12.88
C PRO A 360 -3.32 -22.78 -12.47
N SER A 361 -2.01 -22.68 -12.49
CA SER A 361 -1.27 -21.45 -12.18
C SER A 361 -1.01 -20.60 -13.43
N CYS A 362 -0.56 -21.20 -14.53
CA CYS A 362 -0.20 -20.46 -15.74
C CYS A 362 -1.41 -20.11 -16.62
N ARG A 363 -2.41 -20.97 -16.74
CA ARG A 363 -3.58 -20.68 -17.58
C ARG A 363 -4.30 -19.38 -17.18
N PRO A 364 -4.62 -19.11 -15.92
CA PRO A 364 -5.21 -17.84 -15.53
C PRO A 364 -4.32 -16.63 -15.81
N ALA A 365 -3.01 -16.77 -15.60
CA ALA A 365 -2.06 -15.70 -15.89
C ALA A 365 -1.98 -15.41 -17.39
N LEU A 366 -1.88 -16.45 -18.24
CA LEU A 366 -1.85 -16.30 -19.69
C LEU A 366 -3.15 -15.75 -20.24
N ASN A 367 -4.31 -16.23 -19.77
CA ASN A 367 -5.61 -15.67 -20.14
C ASN A 367 -5.66 -14.17 -19.86
N TYR A 368 -5.20 -13.76 -18.69
CA TYR A 368 -5.14 -12.35 -18.31
C TYR A 368 -4.15 -11.54 -19.19
N TYR A 369 -2.96 -12.07 -19.52
CA TYR A 369 -1.97 -11.35 -20.33
C TYR A 369 -2.41 -11.22 -21.77
N LEU A 370 -3.02 -12.27 -22.33
CA LEU A 370 -3.56 -12.26 -23.70
C LEU A 370 -4.74 -11.31 -23.83
N LEU A 371 -5.69 -11.32 -22.90
CA LEU A 371 -6.78 -10.35 -22.83
C LEU A 371 -6.29 -8.91 -22.70
N ALA A 372 -5.30 -8.70 -21.84
CA ALA A 372 -4.74 -7.36 -21.62
C ALA A 372 -4.00 -6.83 -22.86
N ARG A 373 -3.40 -7.72 -23.66
CA ARG A 373 -2.60 -7.34 -24.84
C ARG A 373 -3.41 -7.31 -26.14
N TRP A 374 -4.31 -8.27 -26.30
CA TRP A 374 -5.08 -8.50 -27.52
C TRP A 374 -6.59 -8.51 -27.26
N PRO A 375 -7.19 -7.44 -26.72
CA PRO A 375 -8.58 -7.45 -26.25
C PRO A 375 -9.61 -7.68 -27.35
N ALA A 376 -9.28 -7.31 -28.61
CA ALA A 376 -10.16 -7.49 -29.75
C ALA A 376 -9.91 -8.82 -30.51
N GLU A 377 -8.79 -9.48 -30.27
CA GLU A 377 -8.33 -10.61 -31.06
C GLU A 377 -8.28 -11.92 -30.27
N TYR A 378 -8.05 -11.84 -28.96
CA TYR A 378 -8.05 -12.99 -28.07
C TYR A 378 -9.44 -13.21 -27.47
N LYS A 379 -9.95 -14.42 -27.60
CA LYS A 379 -11.22 -14.81 -26.99
C LYS A 379 -10.96 -15.28 -25.56
N ASP A 380 -11.59 -14.62 -24.60
CA ASP A 380 -11.52 -14.96 -23.19
C ASP A 380 -11.87 -16.43 -22.93
N ASP A 381 -10.94 -17.15 -22.29
CA ASP A 381 -11.16 -18.52 -21.82
C ASP A 381 -11.70 -18.49 -20.39
N ALA A 382 -13.02 -18.60 -20.25
CA ALA A 382 -13.69 -18.57 -18.96
C ALA A 382 -13.21 -19.67 -17.98
N GLN A 383 -12.73 -20.81 -18.52
CA GLN A 383 -12.17 -21.90 -17.70
C GLN A 383 -10.79 -21.57 -17.14
N SER A 384 -10.08 -20.67 -17.79
CA SER A 384 -8.77 -20.20 -17.38
C SER A 384 -8.80 -18.88 -16.62
N ARG A 385 -9.95 -18.43 -16.12
CA ARG A 385 -10.02 -17.26 -15.24
C ARG A 385 -9.41 -17.58 -13.86
N PHE A 386 -8.93 -16.54 -13.19
CA PHE A 386 -8.52 -16.67 -11.79
C PHE A 386 -9.65 -17.24 -10.93
N ILE A 387 -9.29 -17.99 -9.90
CA ILE A 387 -10.26 -18.68 -9.03
C ILE A 387 -11.34 -17.72 -8.50
N ASN A 388 -10.96 -16.51 -8.10
CA ASN A 388 -11.90 -15.49 -7.58
C ASN A 388 -12.85 -14.92 -8.65
N GLU A 389 -12.57 -15.16 -9.93
CA GLU A 389 -13.38 -14.69 -11.07
C GLU A 389 -14.30 -15.79 -11.62
N ARG A 390 -14.14 -17.02 -11.11
CA ARG A 390 -14.96 -18.16 -11.55
C ARG A 390 -16.30 -18.13 -10.83
N ALA A 391 -17.37 -18.39 -11.58
CA ALA A 391 -18.71 -18.53 -11.02
C ALA A 391 -18.89 -19.79 -10.15
N HIS A 392 -17.94 -20.73 -10.15
CA HIS A 392 -18.10 -22.09 -9.65
C HIS A 392 -16.94 -22.56 -8.76
N GLY A 393 -16.75 -21.92 -7.61
CA GLY A 393 -15.92 -22.44 -6.54
C GLY A 393 -14.39 -22.32 -6.72
N ASN A 394 -13.67 -22.43 -5.61
CA ASN A 394 -12.22 -22.37 -5.56
C ASN A 394 -11.60 -23.76 -5.77
N ILE A 395 -10.65 -23.90 -6.67
CA ILE A 395 -9.85 -25.12 -6.83
C ILE A 395 -8.77 -25.13 -5.75
N GLN A 396 -8.75 -26.18 -4.94
CA GLN A 396 -7.73 -26.39 -3.92
C GLN A 396 -6.44 -26.95 -4.52
N LYS A 397 -5.37 -27.01 -3.71
CA LYS A 397 -4.05 -27.52 -4.16
C LYS A 397 -4.07 -28.99 -4.59
N ASP A 398 -4.99 -29.76 -4.04
CA ASP A 398 -5.22 -31.19 -4.33
C ASP A 398 -6.14 -31.43 -5.53
N GLY A 399 -6.60 -30.36 -6.20
CA GLY A 399 -7.52 -30.41 -7.33
C GLY A 399 -9.00 -30.50 -6.95
N SER A 400 -9.33 -30.56 -5.67
CA SER A 400 -10.71 -30.46 -5.21
C SER A 400 -11.27 -29.05 -5.32
N PHE A 401 -12.59 -28.91 -5.30
CA PHE A 401 -13.26 -27.61 -5.32
C PHE A 401 -13.75 -27.27 -3.92
N SER A 402 -13.45 -26.06 -3.44
CA SER A 402 -14.14 -25.50 -2.27
C SER A 402 -15.21 -24.53 -2.72
N VAL A 403 -16.40 -24.68 -2.18
CA VAL A 403 -17.48 -23.72 -2.35
C VAL A 403 -17.47 -22.78 -1.15
N VAL A 404 -17.34 -21.48 -1.41
CA VAL A 404 -17.45 -20.45 -0.38
C VAL A 404 -18.81 -19.77 -0.54
N PRO A 405 -19.86 -20.23 0.17
CA PRO A 405 -21.16 -19.61 0.07
C PRO A 405 -21.12 -18.20 0.66
N ARG A 406 -21.80 -17.28 -0.02
CA ARG A 406 -21.91 -15.90 0.47
C ARG A 406 -22.87 -15.86 1.66
N MET A 407 -22.33 -15.65 2.84
CA MET A 407 -23.10 -15.44 4.07
C MET A 407 -23.05 -13.96 4.46
N TRP A 408 -24.21 -13.32 4.54
CA TRP A 408 -24.31 -11.92 4.90
C TRP A 408 -23.93 -11.69 6.36
N GLY A 409 -22.95 -10.83 6.60
CA GLY A 409 -22.44 -10.54 7.95
C GLY A 409 -21.77 -11.74 8.65
N GLY A 410 -21.42 -12.80 7.91
CA GLY A 410 -20.86 -14.03 8.50
C GLY A 410 -21.83 -14.83 9.36
N LEU A 411 -23.11 -14.47 9.37
CA LEU A 411 -24.16 -15.17 10.13
C LEU A 411 -24.85 -16.20 9.24
N THR A 412 -25.10 -17.38 9.80
CA THR A 412 -25.86 -18.43 9.15
C THR A 412 -26.79 -19.09 10.16
N ASN A 413 -27.73 -19.89 9.67
CA ASN A 413 -28.67 -20.65 10.47
C ASN A 413 -28.65 -22.13 10.06
N PRO A 414 -29.23 -23.04 10.89
CA PRO A 414 -29.20 -24.48 10.61
C PRO A 414 -29.85 -24.89 9.28
N LYS A 415 -30.78 -24.09 8.75
CA LYS A 415 -31.45 -24.39 7.47
C LYS A 415 -30.50 -24.06 6.30
N GLU A 416 -29.78 -22.94 6.37
CA GLU A 416 -28.77 -22.54 5.37
C GLU A 416 -27.62 -23.53 5.38
N LEU A 417 -27.09 -23.92 6.56
CA LEU A 417 -26.02 -24.90 6.65
C LEU A 417 -26.41 -26.24 6.01
N ARG A 418 -27.65 -26.72 6.23
CA ARG A 418 -28.13 -27.95 5.57
C ARG A 418 -28.30 -27.80 4.06
N ALA A 419 -28.57 -26.59 3.57
CA ALA A 419 -28.70 -26.35 2.15
C ALA A 419 -27.33 -26.29 1.44
N ILE A 420 -26.26 -26.03 2.20
CA ILE A 420 -24.89 -26.01 1.72
C ILE A 420 -24.26 -27.41 1.73
N ALA A 421 -24.58 -28.22 2.73
CA ALA A 421 -24.11 -29.60 2.87
C ALA A 421 -24.79 -30.54 1.86
#